data_2776adaa297390aa25d4c865bbe0e919
#
_entry.id   2776adaa297390aa25d4c865bbe0e919
#
_cell.length_a   1.000
_cell.length_b   1.000
_cell.length_c   1.000
_cell.angle_alpha   90.00
_cell.angle_beta   90.00
_cell.angle_gamma   90.00
#
_symmetry.space_group_name_H-M   'P 1'
#
loop_
_entity.id
_entity.type
_entity.pdbx_description
1 polymer ?
#
loop_
_entity_poly.entity_id
_entity_poly.type
_entity_poly.pdbx_seq_one_letter_code
_entity_poly.pdbx_strand_id
1 'polypeptide(L)'
;MSAHRTASTIVAALSPGLTTAMIRMLATAALASLLARVPAIALADSTPSAPPAAGTAARGLATSAKPWAGDFDGIVERRRLRVLIPYSRSLYFNDHGQERGISADTVRAFERWLNAKYAKQLGNRPITVLIVPTARDRLVSDVASGLGDVAVGNLTVTEERSRLVDFVSDPDAPAVNEIVVTGPTAPPISTAEDLAGKTVHVRRASSYFESLTALNARLARSGAPQVNVVLVPDALEDEDMLEMVDVGMLQAVVVDDWKAKMWAQVLPHVKLHPQAVLRTGGAIGWGIRQGSPELRAEILGYMKQVTRGVITGRIQQYTRHVKRLRNATGSAGRTRFEQLFTLFEKYGERYRFDPLMLAAQGYQESRLNQEARSHVGAIGVMQVMRATGEELRVGDIRLVEPNIHAGAKYMDRLMSRYFGDASFDEANRTLFAFASYNAGPGNIARMREAARKSGLDPNQWFNHVELVTAQRIGLETTTYVRNIYKYYVGYKLMTDLRAAAKSAREELTSPSTK
;
A
#
# COMPACT_ATOMS: atom_id res chain seq x y z
N MET A 1 -1.85 20.04 67.00
CA MET A 1 -2.73 19.36 67.96
C MET A 1 -3.65 18.47 67.15
N SER A 2 -3.31 17.21 67.09
CA SER A 2 -3.98 16.06 67.74
C SER A 2 -5.37 15.82 67.10
N ALA A 3 -5.73 14.69 66.51
CA ALA A 3 -5.49 13.35 67.01
C ALA A 3 -5.55 12.31 65.86
N HIS A 4 -4.69 11.35 66.03
CA HIS A 4 -4.62 10.00 65.49
C HIS A 4 -5.74 9.08 66.04
N ARG A 5 -5.88 7.90 65.38
CA ARG A 5 -6.44 6.60 65.83
C ARG A 5 -7.95 6.45 65.54
N THR A 6 -8.46 5.36 65.03
CA THR A 6 -8.07 3.94 65.03
C THR A 6 -9.05 3.18 64.13
N ALA A 7 -8.61 2.27 63.31
CA ALA A 7 -9.41 1.09 62.95
C ALA A 7 -8.46 0.00 62.45
N SER A 8 -7.92 -0.69 63.42
CA SER A 8 -7.31 -1.99 63.21
C SER A 8 -8.29 -3.05 63.75
N THR A 9 -8.25 -4.22 63.10
CA THR A 9 -8.84 -5.49 63.60
C THR A 9 -10.29 -5.77 63.24
N ILE A 10 -10.52 -6.45 62.11
CA ILE A 10 -11.27 -7.70 62.00
C ILE A 10 -10.72 -8.44 60.77
N VAL A 11 -9.66 -9.23 60.94
CA VAL A 11 -9.26 -10.33 60.07
C VAL A 11 -9.09 -11.53 61.00
N ALA A 12 -10.11 -12.33 61.07
CA ALA A 12 -9.96 -13.72 61.55
C ALA A 12 -11.10 -14.56 60.97
N ALA A 13 -10.73 -15.68 60.41
CA ALA A 13 -11.55 -16.85 60.09
C ALA A 13 -12.40 -16.82 58.80
N LEU A 14 -11.75 -17.06 57.67
CA LEU A 14 -12.33 -17.88 56.62
C LEU A 14 -11.22 -18.81 56.08
N SER A 15 -11.49 -20.10 56.16
CA SER A 15 -10.56 -21.19 55.84
C SER A 15 -10.10 -21.19 54.37
N PRO A 16 -8.86 -21.66 54.09
CA PRO A 16 -8.23 -21.56 52.75
C PRO A 16 -8.82 -22.45 51.62
N GLY A 17 -9.90 -23.16 51.89
CA GLY A 17 -10.46 -24.12 50.93
C GLY A 17 -11.56 -23.62 49.99
N LEU A 18 -12.22 -22.51 50.31
CA LEU A 18 -13.38 -22.04 49.54
C LEU A 18 -13.04 -20.99 48.47
N THR A 19 -11.93 -20.30 48.60
CA THR A 19 -11.52 -19.27 47.64
C THR A 19 -10.94 -19.83 46.34
N THR A 20 -10.30 -21.00 46.39
CA THR A 20 -9.69 -21.61 45.19
C THR A 20 -10.73 -22.31 44.29
N ALA A 21 -11.83 -22.79 44.84
CA ALA A 21 -12.91 -23.41 44.07
C ALA A 21 -13.79 -22.36 43.38
N MET A 22 -14.06 -21.22 44.02
CA MET A 22 -14.82 -20.13 43.39
C MET A 22 -14.05 -19.40 42.27
N ILE A 23 -12.74 -19.24 42.42
CA ILE A 23 -11.90 -18.65 41.36
C ILE A 23 -11.76 -19.62 40.19
N ARG A 24 -11.74 -20.93 40.41
CA ARG A 24 -11.73 -21.91 39.30
C ARG A 24 -13.08 -22.04 38.59
N MET A 25 -14.21 -21.87 39.28
CA MET A 25 -15.54 -21.86 38.62
C MET A 25 -15.79 -20.58 37.82
N LEU A 26 -15.31 -19.42 38.25
CA LEU A 26 -15.41 -18.17 37.47
C LEU A 26 -14.45 -18.14 36.27
N ALA A 27 -13.29 -18.76 36.36
CA ALA A 27 -12.36 -18.89 35.23
C ALA A 27 -12.84 -19.88 34.16
N THR A 28 -13.52 -20.98 34.56
CA THR A 28 -14.11 -21.93 33.61
C THR A 28 -15.38 -21.40 32.93
N ALA A 29 -16.18 -20.58 33.60
CA ALA A 29 -17.35 -19.93 32.97
C ALA A 29 -16.95 -18.82 31.99
N ALA A 30 -15.86 -18.09 32.25
CA ALA A 30 -15.34 -17.08 31.32
C ALA A 30 -14.64 -17.71 30.10
N LEU A 31 -14.02 -18.88 30.23
CA LEU A 31 -13.38 -19.58 29.10
C LEU A 31 -14.41 -20.32 28.22
N ALA A 32 -15.52 -20.79 28.78
CA ALA A 32 -16.60 -21.42 28.00
C ALA A 32 -17.42 -20.41 27.17
N SER A 33 -17.51 -19.16 27.57
CA SER A 33 -18.19 -18.11 26.79
C SER A 33 -17.32 -17.49 25.69
N LEU A 34 -16.00 -17.70 25.68
CA LEU A 34 -15.10 -17.25 24.59
C LEU A 34 -14.88 -18.32 23.52
N LEU A 35 -15.20 -19.59 23.78
CA LEU A 35 -15.06 -20.69 22.81
C LEU A 35 -16.32 -20.97 21.97
N ALA A 36 -17.41 -20.20 22.18
CA ALA A 36 -18.68 -20.38 21.47
C ALA A 36 -18.90 -19.39 20.30
N ARG A 37 -17.86 -18.71 19.80
CA ARG A 37 -17.95 -17.83 18.63
C ARG A 37 -16.85 -18.08 17.61
N VAL A 38 -16.74 -19.34 17.16
CA VAL A 38 -16.14 -19.65 15.87
C VAL A 38 -17.31 -20.00 14.94
N PRO A 39 -17.60 -19.24 13.89
CA PRO A 39 -18.63 -19.65 12.95
C PRO A 39 -18.14 -20.89 12.20
N ALA A 40 -18.77 -22.04 12.49
CA ALA A 40 -18.77 -23.16 11.58
C ALA A 40 -19.29 -22.66 10.22
N ILE A 41 -18.53 -22.87 9.16
CA ILE A 41 -19.02 -22.66 7.79
C ILE A 41 -20.01 -23.79 7.50
N ALA A 42 -21.23 -23.61 7.95
CA ALA A 42 -22.38 -24.33 7.47
C ALA A 42 -22.91 -23.57 6.25
N LEU A 43 -23.11 -24.29 5.16
CA LEU A 43 -23.97 -23.88 4.06
C LEU A 43 -25.34 -23.54 4.65
N ALA A 44 -25.64 -22.27 4.83
CA ALA A 44 -26.94 -21.78 5.24
C ALA A 44 -27.53 -21.00 4.07
N ASP A 45 -28.69 -21.46 3.63
CA ASP A 45 -29.61 -20.74 2.77
C ASP A 45 -29.83 -19.33 3.31
N SER A 46 -29.53 -18.33 2.49
CA SER A 46 -29.71 -16.94 2.82
C SER A 46 -31.17 -16.53 2.62
N THR A 47 -31.94 -16.43 3.67
CA THR A 47 -33.09 -15.52 3.70
C THR A 47 -32.60 -14.08 3.68
N PRO A 48 -33.19 -13.18 2.90
CA PRO A 48 -32.72 -11.80 2.79
C PRO A 48 -33.00 -11.05 4.10
N SER A 49 -31.95 -10.58 4.77
CA SER A 49 -32.06 -9.65 5.88
C SER A 49 -32.54 -8.28 5.38
N ALA A 50 -33.41 -7.63 6.16
CA ALA A 50 -33.94 -6.31 5.91
C ALA A 50 -32.82 -5.27 5.63
N PRO A 51 -33.07 -4.27 4.78
CA PRO A 51 -32.07 -3.24 4.47
C PRO A 51 -31.74 -2.42 5.71
N PRO A 52 -30.48 -2.04 5.93
CA PRO A 52 -30.11 -1.12 6.98
C PRO A 52 -30.74 0.25 6.75
N ALA A 53 -31.15 0.90 7.84
CA ALA A 53 -31.76 2.22 7.86
C ALA A 53 -30.95 3.21 7.01
N ALA A 54 -31.65 4.10 6.31
CA ALA A 54 -31.10 5.11 5.41
C ALA A 54 -30.16 6.08 6.15
N GLY A 55 -28.89 5.75 6.16
CA GLY A 55 -27.79 6.57 6.63
C GLY A 55 -26.61 6.45 5.68
N THR A 56 -26.38 7.48 4.86
CA THR A 56 -25.27 7.65 3.92
C THR A 56 -25.15 6.49 2.91
N ALA A 57 -25.84 6.61 1.77
CA ALA A 57 -25.59 5.76 0.61
C ALA A 57 -24.08 5.71 0.35
N ALA A 58 -23.50 4.50 0.39
CA ALA A 58 -22.10 4.29 0.05
C ALA A 58 -21.87 4.93 -1.33
N ARG A 59 -20.99 5.93 -1.39
CA ARG A 59 -20.66 6.63 -2.64
C ARG A 59 -20.04 5.58 -3.56
N GLY A 60 -20.72 5.28 -4.66
CA GLY A 60 -20.22 4.33 -5.64
C GLY A 60 -18.87 4.79 -6.19
N LEU A 61 -17.97 3.83 -6.48
CA LEU A 61 -16.72 4.14 -7.17
C LEU A 61 -17.02 4.82 -8.49
N ALA A 62 -16.51 6.03 -8.67
CA ALA A 62 -16.63 6.77 -9.93
C ALA A 62 -15.58 6.23 -10.90
N THR A 63 -15.96 5.33 -11.81
CA THR A 63 -15.02 4.51 -12.57
C THR A 63 -14.96 4.81 -14.06
N SER A 64 -15.95 5.51 -14.59
CA SER A 64 -16.02 5.86 -16.00
C SER A 64 -16.37 7.34 -16.13
N ALA A 65 -15.36 8.19 -16.23
CA ALA A 65 -15.55 9.60 -16.49
C ALA A 65 -15.53 9.85 -18.01
N LYS A 66 -16.62 10.34 -18.56
CA LYS A 66 -16.55 11.01 -19.88
C LYS A 66 -15.70 12.27 -19.71
N PRO A 67 -14.83 12.59 -20.67
CA PRO A 67 -14.08 13.84 -20.67
C PRO A 67 -15.01 15.04 -20.49
N TRP A 68 -14.62 15.96 -19.63
CA TRP A 68 -15.34 17.20 -19.38
C TRP A 68 -14.33 18.32 -19.12
N ALA A 69 -14.53 19.48 -19.70
CA ALA A 69 -13.56 20.57 -19.76
C ALA A 69 -14.17 21.93 -19.39
N GLY A 70 -15.05 21.99 -18.40
CA GLY A 70 -15.55 23.27 -17.86
C GLY A 70 -14.72 23.76 -16.66
N ASP A 71 -15.01 24.96 -16.15
CA ASP A 71 -14.43 25.53 -14.94
C ASP A 71 -15.38 25.35 -13.72
N PHE A 72 -15.20 26.12 -12.65
CA PHE A 72 -15.92 25.97 -11.38
C PHE A 72 -17.42 26.26 -11.50
N ASP A 73 -17.82 27.20 -12.34
CA ASP A 73 -19.24 27.47 -12.66
C ASP A 73 -19.97 26.20 -13.12
N GLY A 74 -19.40 25.49 -14.07
CA GLY A 74 -19.94 24.21 -14.54
C GLY A 74 -19.86 23.09 -13.50
N ILE A 75 -18.91 23.12 -12.56
CA ILE A 75 -18.87 22.21 -11.41
C ILE A 75 -20.05 22.49 -10.48
N VAL A 76 -20.37 23.76 -10.22
CA VAL A 76 -21.52 24.18 -9.43
C VAL A 76 -22.82 23.76 -10.12
N GLU A 77 -22.96 23.94 -11.42
CA GLU A 77 -24.14 23.55 -12.19
C GLU A 77 -24.40 22.04 -12.12
N ARG A 78 -23.38 21.21 -12.44
CA ARG A 78 -23.50 19.74 -12.43
C ARG A 78 -23.44 19.12 -11.03
N ARG A 79 -23.14 19.92 -9.97
CA ARG A 79 -23.05 19.47 -8.56
C ARG A 79 -22.04 18.37 -8.34
N ARG A 80 -20.95 18.34 -9.12
CA ARG A 80 -19.98 17.26 -9.07
C ARG A 80 -18.57 17.76 -9.36
N LEU A 81 -17.63 17.41 -8.47
CA LEU A 81 -16.19 17.63 -8.61
C LEU A 81 -15.47 16.28 -8.57
N ARG A 82 -14.64 15.97 -9.56
CA ARG A 82 -13.88 14.73 -9.65
C ARG A 82 -12.44 14.99 -9.23
N VAL A 83 -12.00 14.33 -8.18
CA VAL A 83 -10.65 14.46 -7.64
C VAL A 83 -9.91 13.14 -7.83
N LEU A 84 -8.85 13.16 -8.62
CA LEU A 84 -7.98 12.02 -8.90
C LEU A 84 -6.95 11.91 -7.78
N ILE A 85 -6.86 10.74 -7.14
CA ILE A 85 -5.92 10.49 -6.03
C ILE A 85 -5.27 9.12 -6.22
N PRO A 86 -3.94 8.96 -5.99
CA PRO A 86 -3.31 7.65 -6.05
C PRO A 86 -3.74 6.80 -4.85
N TYR A 87 -3.95 5.51 -5.08
CA TYR A 87 -4.19 4.56 -4.00
C TYR A 87 -2.89 4.33 -3.22
N SER A 88 -2.88 4.70 -1.95
CA SER A 88 -1.70 4.72 -1.09
C SER A 88 -2.11 4.60 0.37
N ARG A 89 -1.35 3.85 1.17
CA ARG A 89 -1.62 3.67 2.60
C ARG A 89 -1.50 4.94 3.42
N SER A 90 -0.83 5.96 2.90
CA SER A 90 -0.68 7.26 3.56
C SER A 90 -1.59 8.34 2.97
N LEU A 91 -1.83 8.33 1.65
CA LEU A 91 -2.54 9.40 0.95
C LEU A 91 -4.03 9.12 0.79
N TYR A 92 -4.40 7.96 0.26
CA TYR A 92 -5.78 7.53 0.08
C TYR A 92 -5.91 6.01 0.07
N PHE A 93 -6.75 5.48 0.90
CA PHE A 93 -7.21 4.10 0.85
C PHE A 93 -8.67 4.01 1.30
N ASN A 94 -9.32 2.90 0.99
CA ASN A 94 -10.66 2.61 1.44
C ASN A 94 -10.61 1.41 2.40
N ASP A 95 -11.28 1.53 3.54
CA ASP A 95 -11.38 0.47 4.53
C ASP A 95 -12.84 0.26 4.90
N HIS A 96 -13.43 -0.86 4.50
CA HIS A 96 -14.84 -1.19 4.71
C HIS A 96 -15.80 -0.05 4.27
N GLY A 97 -15.54 0.56 3.12
CA GLY A 97 -16.34 1.67 2.60
C GLY A 97 -16.01 3.04 3.20
N GLN A 98 -15.08 3.11 4.15
CA GLN A 98 -14.62 4.38 4.72
C GLN A 98 -13.35 4.86 4.02
N GLU A 99 -13.41 6.03 3.44
CA GLU A 99 -12.25 6.69 2.84
C GLU A 99 -11.31 7.21 3.94
N ARG A 100 -10.04 6.90 3.81
CA ARG A 100 -8.97 7.24 4.75
C ARG A 100 -7.77 7.79 3.99
N GLY A 101 -6.91 8.52 4.67
CA GLY A 101 -5.64 9.02 4.12
C GLY A 101 -5.53 10.54 4.19
N ILE A 102 -4.29 11.04 4.20
CA ILE A 102 -4.01 12.48 4.34
C ILE A 102 -4.69 13.29 3.23
N SER A 103 -4.60 12.81 1.98
CA SER A 103 -5.24 13.45 0.83
C SER A 103 -6.76 13.30 0.88
N ALA A 104 -7.29 12.13 1.28
CA ALA A 104 -8.72 11.92 1.42
C ALA A 104 -9.34 12.89 2.43
N ASP A 105 -8.74 13.01 3.61
CA ASP A 105 -9.24 13.92 4.67
C ASP A 105 -9.19 15.39 4.23
N THR A 106 -8.15 15.74 3.44
CA THR A 106 -8.01 17.11 2.91
C THR A 106 -9.08 17.41 1.88
N VAL A 107 -9.36 16.48 0.97
CA VAL A 107 -10.40 16.62 -0.06
C VAL A 107 -11.80 16.63 0.57
N ARG A 108 -12.05 15.82 1.59
CA ARG A 108 -13.33 15.87 2.32
C ARG A 108 -13.53 17.16 3.11
N ALA A 109 -12.46 17.75 3.62
CA ALA A 109 -12.52 19.08 4.23
C ALA A 109 -12.79 20.17 3.18
N PHE A 110 -12.19 20.07 1.98
CA PHE A 110 -12.48 20.97 0.86
C PHE A 110 -13.95 20.87 0.41
N GLU A 111 -14.50 19.66 0.31
CA GLU A 111 -15.93 19.45 0.00
C GLU A 111 -16.85 20.17 1.00
N ARG A 112 -16.56 20.02 2.30
CA ARG A 112 -17.33 20.71 3.35
C ARG A 112 -17.21 22.22 3.25
N TRP A 113 -16.03 22.72 2.98
CA TRP A 113 -15.76 24.15 2.82
C TRP A 113 -16.52 24.74 1.62
N LEU A 114 -16.47 24.09 0.44
CA LEU A 114 -17.23 24.51 -0.74
C LEU A 114 -18.73 24.56 -0.46
N ASN A 115 -19.27 23.51 0.14
CA ASN A 115 -20.70 23.41 0.43
C ASN A 115 -21.16 24.44 1.46
N ALA A 116 -20.32 24.79 2.43
CA ALA A 116 -20.61 25.87 3.38
C ALA A 116 -20.57 27.25 2.71
N LYS A 117 -19.53 27.51 1.88
CA LYS A 117 -19.37 28.78 1.16
C LYS A 117 -20.53 29.06 0.21
N TYR A 118 -21.01 28.06 -0.49
CA TYR A 118 -22.04 28.17 -1.51
C TYR A 118 -23.42 27.69 -1.06
N ALA A 119 -23.66 27.54 0.25
CA ALA A 119 -24.91 26.97 0.81
C ALA A 119 -26.18 27.61 0.25
N LYS A 120 -26.23 28.95 0.14
CA LYS A 120 -27.40 29.67 -0.41
C LYS A 120 -27.67 29.34 -1.88
N GLN A 121 -26.63 29.26 -2.71
CA GLN A 121 -26.74 28.96 -4.15
C GLN A 121 -27.03 27.46 -4.39
N LEU A 122 -26.51 26.60 -3.54
CA LEU A 122 -26.64 25.15 -3.67
C LEU A 122 -28.02 24.66 -3.18
N GLY A 123 -28.64 25.34 -2.23
CA GLY A 123 -29.92 24.92 -1.64
C GLY A 123 -29.84 23.47 -1.14
N ASN A 124 -30.82 22.66 -1.50
CA ASN A 124 -30.87 21.24 -1.09
C ASN A 124 -29.99 20.28 -1.92
N ARG A 125 -29.19 20.80 -2.86
CA ARG A 125 -28.34 19.99 -3.73
C ARG A 125 -26.87 20.38 -3.58
N PRO A 126 -26.13 19.82 -2.60
CA PRO A 126 -24.72 20.12 -2.40
C PRO A 126 -23.85 19.64 -3.57
N ILE A 127 -22.66 20.22 -3.69
CA ILE A 127 -21.60 19.67 -4.55
C ILE A 127 -21.12 18.37 -3.92
N THR A 128 -21.07 17.32 -4.72
CA THR A 128 -20.50 16.03 -4.32
C THR A 128 -19.08 15.90 -4.90
N VAL A 129 -18.10 15.80 -4.04
CA VAL A 129 -16.72 15.48 -4.46
C VAL A 129 -16.57 13.98 -4.61
N LEU A 130 -16.30 13.54 -5.84
CA LEU A 130 -16.02 12.15 -6.15
C LEU A 130 -14.50 11.96 -6.12
N ILE A 131 -14.01 11.17 -5.16
CA ILE A 131 -12.62 10.70 -5.17
C ILE A 131 -12.55 9.55 -6.17
N VAL A 132 -11.68 9.71 -7.17
CA VAL A 132 -11.44 8.72 -8.22
C VAL A 132 -10.02 8.17 -8.03
N PRO A 133 -9.88 6.95 -7.50
CA PRO A 133 -8.58 6.31 -7.41
C PRO A 133 -7.96 6.18 -8.81
N THR A 134 -6.76 6.70 -8.96
CA THR A 134 -6.09 6.82 -10.26
C THR A 134 -4.62 6.41 -10.10
N ALA A 135 -4.07 5.67 -11.06
CA ALA A 135 -2.66 5.34 -11.06
C ALA A 135 -1.81 6.61 -11.11
N ARG A 136 -0.68 6.61 -10.41
CA ARG A 136 0.13 7.83 -10.20
C ARG A 136 0.65 8.43 -11.51
N ASP A 137 1.05 7.59 -12.45
CA ASP A 137 1.51 7.96 -13.79
C ASP A 137 0.44 8.65 -14.63
N ARG A 138 -0.84 8.42 -14.31
CA ARG A 138 -2.00 8.98 -15.04
C ARG A 138 -2.59 10.25 -14.43
N LEU A 139 -2.23 10.60 -13.19
CA LEU A 139 -2.86 11.72 -12.48
C LEU A 139 -2.87 13.02 -13.29
N VAL A 140 -1.71 13.42 -13.82
CA VAL A 140 -1.54 14.67 -14.54
C VAL A 140 -2.18 14.60 -15.93
N SER A 141 -1.94 13.52 -16.69
CA SER A 141 -2.49 13.33 -18.03
C SER A 141 -4.01 13.20 -18.02
N ASP A 142 -4.59 12.52 -17.02
CA ASP A 142 -6.03 12.36 -16.91
C ASP A 142 -6.75 13.68 -16.56
N VAL A 143 -6.14 14.55 -15.74
CA VAL A 143 -6.66 15.91 -15.52
C VAL A 143 -6.57 16.74 -16.78
N ALA A 144 -5.44 16.73 -17.47
CA ALA A 144 -5.26 17.45 -18.74
C ALA A 144 -6.29 17.01 -19.79
N SER A 145 -6.61 15.72 -19.85
CA SER A 145 -7.60 15.13 -20.76
C SER A 145 -9.06 15.28 -20.30
N GLY A 146 -9.31 15.95 -19.18
CA GLY A 146 -10.66 16.15 -18.64
C GLY A 146 -11.32 14.92 -18.04
N LEU A 147 -10.57 13.85 -17.74
CA LEU A 147 -11.07 12.67 -17.04
C LEU A 147 -11.24 12.90 -15.53
N GLY A 148 -10.53 13.89 -14.99
CA GLY A 148 -10.67 14.44 -13.65
C GLY A 148 -10.65 15.97 -13.69
N ASP A 149 -11.04 16.59 -12.58
CA ASP A 149 -11.03 18.05 -12.47
C ASP A 149 -9.82 18.53 -11.67
N VAL A 150 -9.40 17.73 -10.68
CA VAL A 150 -8.26 18.02 -9.80
C VAL A 150 -7.47 16.74 -9.56
N ALA A 151 -6.14 16.82 -9.59
CA ALA A 151 -5.24 15.77 -9.13
C ALA A 151 -4.66 16.13 -7.76
N VAL A 152 -4.81 15.23 -6.79
CA VAL A 152 -4.32 15.39 -5.41
C VAL A 152 -3.53 14.15 -5.01
N GLY A 153 -2.22 14.26 -4.86
CA GLY A 153 -1.40 13.09 -4.60
C GLY A 153 0.00 13.40 -4.07
N ASN A 154 0.16 14.51 -3.34
CA ASN A 154 1.47 15.02 -2.97
C ASN A 154 2.34 15.23 -4.22
N LEU A 155 1.81 16.01 -5.17
CA LEU A 155 2.47 16.26 -6.44
C LEU A 155 3.43 17.44 -6.30
N THR A 156 4.72 17.20 -6.49
CA THR A 156 5.73 18.27 -6.60
C THR A 156 5.49 19.03 -7.89
N VAL A 157 5.44 20.34 -7.79
CA VAL A 157 5.37 21.24 -8.92
C VAL A 157 6.70 21.21 -9.67
N THR A 158 6.67 20.79 -10.94
CA THR A 158 7.83 20.79 -11.82
C THR A 158 7.50 21.49 -13.13
N GLU A 159 8.52 21.96 -13.83
CA GLU A 159 8.33 22.61 -15.14
C GLU A 159 7.69 21.65 -16.15
N GLU A 160 8.11 20.38 -16.16
CA GLU A 160 7.59 19.36 -17.06
C GLU A 160 6.07 19.16 -16.86
N ARG A 161 5.64 19.02 -15.61
CA ARG A 161 4.23 18.82 -15.26
C ARG A 161 3.39 20.08 -15.48
N SER A 162 3.99 21.27 -15.25
CA SER A 162 3.31 22.55 -15.46
C SER A 162 3.05 22.88 -16.93
N ARG A 163 3.68 22.16 -17.86
CA ARG A 163 3.33 22.23 -19.29
C ARG A 163 2.00 21.54 -19.61
N LEU A 164 1.54 20.64 -18.76
CA LEU A 164 0.32 19.84 -18.96
C LEU A 164 -0.87 20.33 -18.14
N VAL A 165 -0.62 20.82 -16.91
CA VAL A 165 -1.65 21.25 -15.96
C VAL A 165 -1.20 22.49 -15.21
N ASP A 166 -2.15 23.27 -14.70
CA ASP A 166 -1.85 24.32 -13.73
C ASP A 166 -1.75 23.73 -12.33
N PHE A 167 -0.81 24.20 -11.52
CA PHE A 167 -0.71 23.82 -10.11
C PHE A 167 -1.24 24.92 -9.19
N VAL A 168 -2.00 24.51 -8.19
CA VAL A 168 -2.41 25.37 -7.09
C VAL A 168 -1.68 24.91 -5.83
N SER A 169 -0.78 25.75 -5.33
CA SER A 169 -0.01 25.52 -4.11
C SER A 169 -0.33 26.61 -3.10
N ASP A 170 -0.31 26.24 -1.81
CA ASP A 170 -0.33 27.23 -0.74
C ASP A 170 1.05 27.92 -0.70
N PRO A 171 1.12 29.25 -0.93
CA PRO A 171 2.38 29.97 -0.93
C PRO A 171 3.08 29.97 0.43
N ASP A 172 2.33 29.76 1.52
CA ASP A 172 2.81 29.70 2.89
C ASP A 172 3.11 28.27 3.37
N ALA A 173 2.88 27.26 2.53
CA ALA A 173 3.21 25.87 2.87
C ALA A 173 4.72 25.68 3.01
N PRO A 174 5.17 24.82 3.95
CA PRO A 174 6.58 24.45 4.01
C PRO A 174 7.04 23.83 2.68
N ALA A 175 8.15 24.35 2.16
CA ALA A 175 8.80 23.71 1.02
C ALA A 175 9.30 22.31 1.38
N VAL A 176 9.31 21.41 0.42
CA VAL A 176 9.80 20.04 0.59
C VAL A 176 11.16 19.87 -0.09
N ASN A 177 12.01 19.03 0.49
CA ASN A 177 13.27 18.64 -0.10
C ASN A 177 13.22 17.16 -0.50
N GLU A 178 13.74 16.84 -1.67
CA GLU A 178 13.91 15.46 -2.10
C GLU A 178 15.26 14.95 -1.58
N ILE A 179 15.24 14.05 -0.61
CA ILE A 179 16.42 13.52 0.07
C ILE A 179 16.67 12.05 -0.24
N VAL A 180 17.91 11.64 -0.11
CA VAL A 180 18.32 10.23 -0.23
C VAL A 180 17.97 9.47 1.05
N VAL A 181 17.41 8.28 0.88
CA VAL A 181 17.20 7.30 1.96
C VAL A 181 17.82 5.98 1.54
N THR A 182 18.62 5.39 2.44
CA THR A 182 19.35 4.14 2.18
C THR A 182 19.06 3.07 3.21
N GLY A 183 19.35 1.82 2.85
CA GLY A 183 19.25 0.67 3.73
C GLY A 183 20.42 0.55 4.72
N PRO A 184 20.39 -0.47 5.59
CA PRO A 184 21.35 -0.63 6.70
C PRO A 184 22.79 -0.85 6.24
N THR A 185 22.99 -1.46 5.08
CA THR A 185 24.32 -1.84 4.54
C THR A 185 24.91 -0.80 3.60
N ALA A 186 24.19 0.27 3.31
CA ALA A 186 24.68 1.30 2.40
C ALA A 186 25.84 2.10 3.01
N PRO A 187 26.81 2.51 2.18
CA PRO A 187 27.88 3.40 2.61
C PRO A 187 27.31 4.79 3.00
N PRO A 188 28.05 5.60 3.75
CA PRO A 188 27.66 6.97 4.05
C PRO A 188 27.43 7.79 2.77
N ILE A 189 26.39 8.60 2.78
CA ILE A 189 26.02 9.56 1.74
C ILE A 189 25.94 10.93 2.41
N SER A 190 26.73 11.87 1.95
CA SER A 190 26.79 13.24 2.50
C SER A 190 26.24 14.27 1.52
N THR A 191 26.40 14.04 0.22
CA THR A 191 25.91 14.90 -0.86
C THR A 191 25.12 14.10 -1.89
N ALA A 192 24.39 14.75 -2.76
CA ALA A 192 23.72 14.07 -3.88
C ALA A 192 24.74 13.44 -4.85
N GLU A 193 25.89 14.05 -5.03
CA GLU A 193 26.98 13.60 -5.90
C GLU A 193 27.59 12.28 -5.41
N ASP A 194 27.51 11.95 -4.13
CA ASP A 194 27.94 10.66 -3.57
C ASP A 194 27.14 9.47 -4.13
N LEU A 195 26.04 9.73 -4.83
CA LEU A 195 25.28 8.72 -5.57
C LEU A 195 25.98 8.28 -6.86
N ALA A 196 27.05 8.94 -7.30
CA ALA A 196 27.82 8.58 -8.49
C ALA A 196 28.20 7.09 -8.46
N GLY A 197 27.85 6.36 -9.52
CA GLY A 197 28.08 4.92 -9.65
C GLY A 197 27.23 4.02 -8.72
N LYS A 198 26.34 4.58 -7.90
CA LYS A 198 25.46 3.81 -7.02
C LYS A 198 24.10 3.56 -7.68
N THR A 199 23.39 2.55 -7.18
CA THR A 199 22.05 2.20 -7.65
C THR A 199 20.98 2.89 -6.82
N VAL A 200 20.08 3.60 -7.50
CA VAL A 200 18.90 4.25 -6.90
C VAL A 200 17.64 3.75 -7.59
N HIS A 201 16.67 3.33 -6.80
CA HIS A 201 15.39 2.82 -7.29
C HIS A 201 14.34 3.93 -7.26
N VAL A 202 13.58 4.09 -8.35
CA VAL A 202 12.67 5.21 -8.51
C VAL A 202 11.50 4.85 -9.44
N ARG A 203 10.34 5.44 -9.22
CA ARG A 203 9.23 5.41 -10.20
C ARG A 203 9.47 6.43 -11.30
N ARG A 204 9.17 6.05 -12.54
CA ARG A 204 9.29 6.97 -13.68
C ARG A 204 8.40 8.20 -13.53
N ALA A 205 7.17 8.04 -13.04
CA ALA A 205 6.19 9.12 -12.89
C ALA A 205 6.42 10.02 -11.66
N SER A 206 7.61 9.98 -11.03
CA SER A 206 7.94 10.81 -9.86
C SER A 206 8.82 11.99 -10.21
N SER A 207 8.73 13.09 -9.45
CA SER A 207 9.69 14.21 -9.52
C SER A 207 11.12 13.78 -9.15
N TYR A 208 11.25 12.72 -8.37
CA TYR A 208 12.53 12.12 -7.99
C TYR A 208 13.29 11.59 -9.21
N PHE A 209 12.57 11.02 -10.20
CA PHE A 209 13.16 10.60 -11.48
C PHE A 209 13.70 11.79 -12.27
N GLU A 210 12.95 12.90 -12.34
CA GLU A 210 13.40 14.13 -12.95
C GLU A 210 14.67 14.65 -12.26
N SER A 211 14.72 14.64 -10.92
CA SER A 211 15.87 15.09 -10.12
C SER A 211 17.10 14.20 -10.31
N LEU A 212 16.92 12.87 -10.40
CA LEU A 212 18.02 11.94 -10.72
C LEU A 212 18.53 12.12 -12.15
N THR A 213 17.65 12.38 -13.10
CA THR A 213 18.03 12.71 -14.49
C THR A 213 18.88 13.98 -14.54
N ALA A 214 18.47 15.02 -13.82
CA ALA A 214 19.24 16.26 -13.71
C ALA A 214 20.59 16.06 -13.02
N LEU A 215 20.66 15.22 -11.96
CA LEU A 215 21.91 14.84 -11.32
C LEU A 215 22.84 14.11 -12.29
N ASN A 216 22.34 13.12 -13.04
CA ASN A 216 23.12 12.39 -14.03
C ASN A 216 23.67 13.30 -15.12
N ALA A 217 22.90 14.29 -15.57
CA ALA A 217 23.39 15.29 -16.50
C ALA A 217 24.54 16.16 -15.90
N ARG A 218 24.52 16.46 -14.60
CA ARG A 218 25.64 17.16 -13.91
C ARG A 218 26.87 16.26 -13.80
N LEU A 219 26.69 15.01 -13.35
CA LEU A 219 27.78 14.03 -13.21
C LEU A 219 28.47 13.76 -14.55
N ALA A 220 27.72 13.59 -15.63
CA ALA A 220 28.27 13.40 -16.96
C ALA A 220 29.15 14.59 -17.40
N ARG A 221 28.72 15.83 -17.13
CA ARG A 221 29.50 17.04 -17.44
C ARG A 221 30.80 17.15 -16.65
N SER A 222 30.84 16.61 -15.44
CA SER A 222 32.06 16.57 -14.60
C SER A 222 32.93 15.33 -14.87
N GLY A 223 32.56 14.45 -15.77
CA GLY A 223 33.27 13.18 -16.05
C GLY A 223 33.12 12.16 -14.95
N ALA A 224 32.19 12.33 -14.02
CA ALA A 224 31.93 11.39 -12.94
C ALA A 224 30.97 10.26 -13.41
N PRO A 225 31.06 9.06 -12.80
CA PRO A 225 30.11 7.98 -13.09
C PRO A 225 28.68 8.43 -12.80
N GLN A 226 27.75 8.10 -13.69
CA GLN A 226 26.33 8.39 -13.48
C GLN A 226 25.73 7.47 -12.41
N VAL A 227 24.65 7.92 -11.78
CA VAL A 227 23.79 7.10 -10.92
C VAL A 227 23.14 6.02 -11.78
N ASN A 228 23.20 4.77 -11.35
CA ASN A 228 22.45 3.68 -11.95
C ASN A 228 20.98 3.76 -11.51
N VAL A 229 20.14 4.35 -12.35
CA VAL A 229 18.72 4.55 -12.07
C VAL A 229 17.93 3.31 -12.47
N VAL A 230 17.36 2.63 -11.47
CA VAL A 230 16.54 1.43 -11.67
C VAL A 230 15.07 1.77 -11.48
N LEU A 231 14.26 1.53 -12.51
CA LEU A 231 12.83 1.81 -12.46
C LEU A 231 12.09 0.73 -11.67
N VAL A 232 11.19 1.17 -10.82
CA VAL A 232 10.22 0.30 -10.14
C VAL A 232 8.83 0.52 -10.72
N PRO A 233 7.93 -0.50 -10.64
CA PRO A 233 6.56 -0.38 -11.11
C PRO A 233 5.78 0.75 -10.41
N ASP A 234 4.92 1.45 -11.15
CA ASP A 234 4.08 2.56 -10.62
C ASP A 234 3.02 2.09 -9.61
N ALA A 235 2.76 0.78 -9.50
CA ALA A 235 1.92 0.21 -8.46
C ALA A 235 2.53 0.28 -7.04
N LEU A 236 3.86 0.53 -6.92
CA LEU A 236 4.52 0.74 -5.64
C LEU A 236 4.50 2.23 -5.28
N GLU A 237 4.07 2.54 -4.06
CA GLU A 237 4.14 3.88 -3.51
C GLU A 237 5.45 4.12 -2.73
N ASP A 238 5.71 5.35 -2.31
CA ASP A 238 6.95 5.71 -1.60
C ASP A 238 7.12 4.89 -0.32
N GLU A 239 6.03 4.63 0.39
CA GLU A 239 6.04 3.78 1.59
C GLU A 239 6.44 2.34 1.31
N ASP A 240 6.04 1.79 0.17
CA ASP A 240 6.42 0.43 -0.22
C ASP A 240 7.92 0.35 -0.49
N MET A 241 8.47 1.35 -1.18
CA MET A 241 9.91 1.43 -1.46
C MET A 241 10.73 1.65 -0.18
N LEU A 242 10.25 2.49 0.75
CA LEU A 242 10.92 2.70 2.04
C LEU A 242 10.96 1.41 2.88
N GLU A 243 9.88 0.63 2.90
CA GLU A 243 9.88 -0.67 3.56
C GLU A 243 10.85 -1.66 2.91
N MET A 244 10.97 -1.64 1.57
CA MET A 244 11.94 -2.47 0.85
C MET A 244 13.38 -2.06 1.15
N VAL A 245 13.63 -0.76 1.33
CA VAL A 245 14.93 -0.22 1.78
C VAL A 245 15.24 -0.67 3.21
N ASP A 246 14.27 -0.61 4.11
CA ASP A 246 14.42 -1.02 5.52
C ASP A 246 14.89 -2.48 5.65
N VAL A 247 14.40 -3.36 4.77
CA VAL A 247 14.79 -4.77 4.77
C VAL A 247 15.97 -5.10 3.87
N GLY A 248 16.59 -4.09 3.25
CA GLY A 248 17.75 -4.25 2.38
C GLY A 248 17.46 -4.86 1.01
N MET A 249 16.20 -4.89 0.57
CA MET A 249 15.81 -5.30 -0.80
C MET A 249 16.19 -4.24 -1.82
N LEU A 250 16.02 -2.96 -1.47
CA LEU A 250 16.51 -1.83 -2.27
C LEU A 250 17.70 -1.18 -1.57
N GLN A 251 18.66 -0.69 -2.36
CA GLN A 251 19.86 -0.04 -1.80
C GLN A 251 19.57 1.39 -1.37
N ALA A 252 18.96 2.17 -2.27
CA ALA A 252 18.65 3.56 -2.05
C ALA A 252 17.39 3.96 -2.83
N VAL A 253 16.68 4.94 -2.26
CA VAL A 253 15.54 5.64 -2.89
C VAL A 253 15.67 7.14 -2.63
N VAL A 254 14.91 7.93 -3.38
CA VAL A 254 14.73 9.36 -3.14
C VAL A 254 13.28 9.60 -2.80
N VAL A 255 13.02 10.33 -1.72
CA VAL A 255 11.66 10.69 -1.29
C VAL A 255 11.65 12.08 -0.64
N ASP A 256 10.48 12.68 -0.51
CA ASP A 256 10.31 13.92 0.24
C ASP A 256 10.74 13.76 1.69
N ASP A 257 11.44 14.74 2.22
CA ASP A 257 12.03 14.71 3.57
C ASP A 257 11.00 14.48 4.69
N TRP A 258 9.78 15.02 4.55
CA TRP A 258 8.71 14.80 5.52
C TRP A 258 8.20 13.36 5.53
N LYS A 259 8.12 12.71 4.35
CA LYS A 259 7.76 11.27 4.24
C LYS A 259 8.87 10.40 4.84
N ALA A 260 10.12 10.68 4.50
CA ALA A 260 11.27 9.99 5.09
C ALA A 260 11.24 10.06 6.63
N LYS A 261 11.05 11.26 7.20
CA LYS A 261 10.94 11.47 8.65
C LYS A 261 9.74 10.75 9.27
N MET A 262 8.60 10.72 8.57
CA MET A 262 7.40 10.02 9.05
C MET A 262 7.62 8.51 9.12
N TRP A 263 8.15 7.92 8.05
CA TRP A 263 8.32 6.47 7.95
C TRP A 263 9.52 5.95 8.77
N ALA A 264 10.58 6.73 8.95
CA ALA A 264 11.70 6.37 9.81
C ALA A 264 11.31 6.12 11.29
N GLN A 265 10.15 6.62 11.74
CA GLN A 265 9.62 6.33 13.07
C GLN A 265 9.17 4.86 13.25
N VAL A 266 8.99 4.13 12.17
CA VAL A 266 8.51 2.73 12.17
C VAL A 266 9.40 1.78 11.36
N LEU A 267 10.34 2.31 10.59
CA LEU A 267 11.34 1.59 9.81
C LEU A 267 12.72 1.82 10.44
N PRO A 268 13.16 0.95 11.36
CA PRO A 268 14.32 1.22 12.21
C PRO A 268 15.66 1.11 11.49
N HIS A 269 15.71 0.48 10.31
CA HIS A 269 16.97 0.23 9.60
C HIS A 269 17.22 1.21 8.45
N VAL A 270 16.24 2.06 8.09
CA VAL A 270 16.46 3.11 7.08
C VAL A 270 17.39 4.19 7.62
N LYS A 271 18.29 4.66 6.76
CA LYS A 271 19.19 5.79 7.04
C LYS A 271 18.77 6.98 6.19
N LEU A 272 18.39 8.07 6.84
CA LEU A 272 18.06 9.32 6.19
C LEU A 272 19.33 10.13 5.96
N HIS A 273 19.47 10.71 4.77
CA HIS A 273 20.59 11.57 4.41
C HIS A 273 20.08 13.00 4.11
N PRO A 274 19.76 13.79 5.14
CA PRO A 274 19.12 15.11 4.97
C PRO A 274 20.03 16.15 4.30
N GLN A 275 21.33 15.88 4.20
CA GLN A 275 22.30 16.73 3.49
C GLN A 275 22.41 16.34 1.99
N ALA A 276 22.07 15.09 1.63
CA ALA A 276 22.08 14.62 0.26
C ALA A 276 20.75 14.96 -0.41
N VAL A 277 20.63 16.22 -0.82
CA VAL A 277 19.40 16.80 -1.39
C VAL A 277 19.51 16.87 -2.91
N LEU A 278 18.56 16.25 -3.62
CA LEU A 278 18.50 16.30 -5.07
C LEU A 278 17.70 17.52 -5.57
N ARG A 279 16.65 17.89 -4.86
CA ARG A 279 15.83 19.09 -5.12
C ARG A 279 15.57 19.80 -3.79
N THR A 280 15.82 21.10 -3.76
CA THR A 280 15.55 21.97 -2.62
C THR A 280 14.34 22.83 -2.89
N GLY A 281 13.52 23.06 -1.90
CA GLY A 281 12.46 24.07 -1.96
C GLY A 281 11.29 23.72 -2.87
N GLY A 282 11.02 22.42 -3.08
CA GLY A 282 9.91 21.96 -3.89
C GLY A 282 8.57 22.40 -3.31
N ALA A 283 7.67 22.93 -4.16
CA ALA A 283 6.29 23.21 -3.80
C ALA A 283 5.43 21.98 -4.09
N ILE A 284 4.51 21.65 -3.18
CA ILE A 284 3.47 20.65 -3.40
C ILE A 284 2.20 21.36 -3.83
N GLY A 285 1.57 20.87 -4.90
CA GLY A 285 0.35 21.48 -5.44
C GLY A 285 -0.72 20.47 -5.82
N TRP A 286 -1.93 20.98 -5.94
CA TRP A 286 -3.03 20.30 -6.61
C TRP A 286 -3.00 20.65 -8.09
N GLY A 287 -2.96 19.63 -8.95
CA GLY A 287 -2.99 19.83 -10.40
C GLY A 287 -4.43 20.03 -10.88
N ILE A 288 -4.66 21.08 -11.65
CA ILE A 288 -5.94 21.36 -12.31
C ILE A 288 -5.71 21.55 -13.78
N ARG A 289 -6.76 21.39 -14.59
CA ARG A 289 -6.66 21.66 -16.03
C ARG A 289 -6.27 23.11 -16.28
N GLN A 290 -5.42 23.35 -17.26
CA GLN A 290 -5.06 24.69 -17.69
C GLN A 290 -6.29 25.49 -18.11
N GLY A 291 -6.28 26.79 -17.82
CA GLY A 291 -7.39 27.67 -18.15
C GLY A 291 -8.63 27.49 -17.24
N SER A 292 -8.44 27.07 -15.98
CA SER A 292 -9.51 26.96 -14.97
C SER A 292 -9.30 27.96 -13.83
N PRO A 293 -9.40 29.29 -14.09
CA PRO A 293 -9.09 30.33 -13.12
C PRO A 293 -10.05 30.34 -11.90
N GLU A 294 -11.33 30.01 -12.09
CA GLU A 294 -12.31 29.98 -10.99
C GLU A 294 -12.03 28.82 -10.04
N LEU A 295 -11.80 27.62 -10.56
CA LEU A 295 -11.43 26.47 -9.74
C LEU A 295 -10.10 26.70 -9.00
N ARG A 296 -9.13 27.35 -9.68
CA ARG A 296 -7.88 27.79 -9.06
C ARG A 296 -8.14 28.71 -7.85
N ALA A 297 -9.01 29.71 -8.02
CA ALA A 297 -9.34 30.66 -6.96
C ALA A 297 -10.00 29.97 -5.75
N GLU A 298 -10.88 28.99 -5.99
CA GLU A 298 -11.55 28.24 -4.94
C GLU A 298 -10.56 27.36 -4.14
N ILE A 299 -9.69 26.64 -4.83
CA ILE A 299 -8.67 25.81 -4.15
C ILE A 299 -7.71 26.68 -3.34
N LEU A 300 -7.24 27.79 -3.92
CA LEU A 300 -6.35 28.72 -3.23
C LEU A 300 -7.03 29.36 -2.01
N GLY A 301 -8.30 29.74 -2.15
CA GLY A 301 -9.13 30.28 -1.05
C GLY A 301 -9.26 29.30 0.11
N TYR A 302 -9.46 28.01 -0.20
CA TYR A 302 -9.48 26.94 0.78
C TYR A 302 -8.12 26.77 1.47
N MET A 303 -7.03 26.68 0.68
CA MET A 303 -5.68 26.46 1.22
C MET A 303 -5.26 27.56 2.20
N LYS A 304 -5.58 28.83 1.90
CA LYS A 304 -5.31 29.97 2.79
C LYS A 304 -6.06 29.91 4.13
N GLN A 305 -7.20 29.22 4.20
CA GLN A 305 -7.99 29.07 5.44
C GLN A 305 -7.57 27.85 6.27
N VAL A 306 -6.87 26.88 5.65
CA VAL A 306 -6.38 25.70 6.37
C VAL A 306 -5.11 26.06 7.10
N THR A 307 -5.19 26.26 8.42
CA THR A 307 -4.02 26.58 9.25
C THR A 307 -2.99 25.45 9.20
N ARG A 308 -1.70 25.82 9.26
CA ARG A 308 -0.56 24.87 9.33
C ARG A 308 -0.76 23.76 10.36
N GLY A 309 -1.40 24.08 11.51
CA GLY A 309 -1.69 23.11 12.55
C GLY A 309 -2.60 21.97 12.11
N VAL A 310 -3.52 22.19 11.17
CA VAL A 310 -4.43 21.14 10.65
C VAL A 310 -3.65 20.14 9.79
N ILE A 311 -2.75 20.59 8.94
CA ILE A 311 -1.92 19.73 8.09
C ILE A 311 -0.95 18.93 8.95
N THR A 312 -0.23 19.60 9.87
CA THR A 312 0.69 18.94 10.80
C THR A 312 -0.03 17.93 11.69
N GLY A 313 -1.23 18.26 12.19
CA GLY A 313 -2.04 17.35 12.97
C GLY A 313 -2.47 16.10 12.19
N ARG A 314 -2.80 16.24 10.92
CA ARG A 314 -3.11 15.10 10.04
C ARG A 314 -1.90 14.20 9.83
N ILE A 315 -0.74 14.76 9.53
CA ILE A 315 0.50 13.99 9.39
C ILE A 315 0.80 13.23 10.70
N GLN A 316 0.67 13.87 11.85
CA GLN A 316 0.88 13.22 13.16
C GLN A 316 -0.14 12.10 13.43
N GLN A 317 -1.40 12.30 13.06
CA GLN A 317 -2.44 11.26 13.17
C GLN A 317 -2.09 10.04 12.31
N TYR A 318 -1.65 10.26 11.07
CA TYR A 318 -1.24 9.17 10.18
C TYR A 318 0.06 8.51 10.62
N THR A 319 1.00 9.24 11.18
CA THR A 319 2.21 8.66 11.81
C THR A 319 1.84 7.68 12.93
N ARG A 320 0.83 8.02 13.76
CA ARG A 320 0.31 7.08 14.78
C ARG A 320 -0.37 5.85 14.18
N HIS A 321 -1.05 6.00 13.05
CA HIS A 321 -1.64 4.88 12.32
C HIS A 321 -0.55 3.98 11.73
N VAL A 322 0.46 4.54 11.09
CA VAL A 322 1.62 3.84 10.52
C VAL A 322 2.35 3.02 11.59
N LYS A 323 2.50 3.53 12.81
CA LYS A 323 3.09 2.77 13.94
C LYS A 323 2.35 1.47 14.27
N ARG A 324 1.08 1.34 13.93
CA ARG A 324 0.30 0.09 14.11
C ARG A 324 0.52 -0.92 12.98
N LEU A 325 1.02 -0.47 11.83
CA LEU A 325 1.24 -1.29 10.63
C LEU A 325 2.60 -2.02 10.63
N ARG A 326 3.25 -2.20 11.77
CA ARG A 326 4.57 -2.80 11.91
C ARG A 326 4.72 -4.11 11.12
N ASN A 327 5.50 -4.07 10.05
CA ASN A 327 6.03 -5.26 9.41
C ASN A 327 7.49 -5.46 9.86
N ALA A 328 7.70 -6.43 10.74
CA ALA A 328 9.04 -6.85 11.14
C ALA A 328 9.68 -7.65 10.00
N THR A 329 10.57 -7.03 9.23
CA THR A 329 11.34 -7.69 8.16
C THR A 329 12.83 -7.68 8.55
N GLY A 330 13.49 -8.84 8.54
CA GLY A 330 14.89 -9.01 8.94
C GLY A 330 15.74 -9.73 7.89
N SER A 331 17.07 -9.60 7.98
CA SER A 331 18.09 -10.18 7.08
C SER A 331 18.03 -11.70 6.90
N ALA A 332 17.48 -12.44 7.85
CA ALA A 332 17.29 -13.90 7.78
C ALA A 332 16.39 -14.36 6.61
N GLY A 333 15.54 -13.50 6.07
CA GLY A 333 14.66 -13.84 4.95
C GLY A 333 15.41 -14.03 3.63
N ARG A 334 16.50 -13.31 3.41
CA ARG A 334 17.31 -13.40 2.18
C ARG A 334 18.01 -14.76 2.06
N THR A 335 18.65 -15.23 3.13
CA THR A 335 19.32 -16.55 3.14
C THR A 335 18.32 -17.68 2.90
N ARG A 336 17.15 -17.62 3.53
CA ARG A 336 16.08 -18.61 3.30
C ARG A 336 15.55 -18.58 1.87
N PHE A 337 15.42 -17.40 1.27
CA PHE A 337 15.03 -17.27 -0.14
C PHE A 337 15.99 -18.04 -1.05
N GLU A 338 17.30 -17.82 -0.90
CA GLU A 338 18.32 -18.49 -1.70
C GLU A 338 18.28 -20.03 -1.54
N GLN A 339 18.05 -20.52 -0.33
CA GLN A 339 17.95 -21.94 -0.02
C GLN A 339 16.70 -22.62 -0.61
N LEU A 340 15.60 -21.89 -0.72
CA LEU A 340 14.31 -22.45 -1.11
C LEU A 340 13.92 -22.15 -2.56
N PHE A 341 14.67 -21.29 -3.24
CA PHE A 341 14.27 -20.77 -4.55
C PHE A 341 14.07 -21.88 -5.60
N THR A 342 14.92 -22.91 -5.62
CA THR A 342 14.79 -24.06 -6.55
C THR A 342 13.44 -24.80 -6.36
N LEU A 343 12.91 -24.86 -5.13
CA LEU A 343 11.59 -25.44 -4.90
C LEU A 343 10.47 -24.53 -5.45
N PHE A 344 10.62 -23.22 -5.32
CA PHE A 344 9.69 -22.27 -5.93
C PHE A 344 9.74 -22.31 -7.46
N GLU A 345 10.92 -22.47 -8.06
CA GLU A 345 11.08 -22.69 -9.51
C GLU A 345 10.32 -23.96 -9.93
N LYS A 346 10.61 -25.08 -9.30
CA LYS A 346 9.98 -26.39 -9.60
C LYS A 346 8.45 -26.33 -9.59
N TYR A 347 7.86 -25.72 -8.58
CA TYR A 347 6.40 -25.68 -8.43
C TYR A 347 5.76 -24.50 -9.13
N GLY A 348 6.49 -23.40 -9.33
CA GLY A 348 6.10 -22.29 -10.19
C GLY A 348 5.89 -22.72 -11.63
N GLU A 349 6.89 -23.39 -12.22
CA GLU A 349 6.81 -23.96 -13.56
C GLU A 349 5.65 -24.96 -13.68
N ARG A 350 5.53 -25.88 -12.72
CA ARG A 350 4.50 -26.92 -12.72
C ARG A 350 3.07 -26.37 -12.74
N TYR A 351 2.82 -25.27 -12.02
CA TYR A 351 1.48 -24.67 -11.84
C TYR A 351 1.32 -23.34 -12.56
N ARG A 352 2.30 -22.96 -13.38
CA ARG A 352 2.28 -21.71 -14.17
C ARG A 352 2.11 -20.46 -13.31
N PHE A 353 2.92 -20.36 -12.27
CA PHE A 353 3.11 -19.16 -11.46
C PHE A 353 4.56 -18.70 -11.55
N ASP A 354 4.78 -17.40 -11.59
CA ASP A 354 6.13 -16.84 -11.47
C ASP A 354 6.77 -17.31 -10.14
N PRO A 355 7.94 -17.99 -10.18
CA PRO A 355 8.62 -18.50 -8.99
C PRO A 355 8.92 -17.42 -7.94
N LEU A 356 9.26 -16.20 -8.40
CA LEU A 356 9.51 -15.07 -7.49
C LEU A 356 8.24 -14.60 -6.80
N MET A 357 7.08 -14.64 -7.47
CA MET A 357 5.79 -14.35 -6.85
C MET A 357 5.42 -15.39 -5.79
N LEU A 358 5.64 -16.69 -6.04
CA LEU A 358 5.43 -17.74 -5.04
C LEU A 358 6.35 -17.57 -3.82
N ALA A 359 7.64 -17.25 -4.06
CA ALA A 359 8.57 -16.97 -2.98
C ALA A 359 8.16 -15.73 -2.16
N ALA A 360 7.67 -14.69 -2.82
CA ALA A 360 7.15 -13.50 -2.17
C ALA A 360 5.92 -13.79 -1.30
N GLN A 361 5.02 -14.68 -1.74
CA GLN A 361 3.91 -15.15 -0.92
C GLN A 361 4.41 -15.92 0.31
N GLY A 362 5.30 -16.90 0.13
CA GLY A 362 5.89 -17.62 1.25
C GLY A 362 6.61 -16.70 2.25
N TYR A 363 7.19 -15.61 1.75
CA TYR A 363 7.75 -14.57 2.61
C TYR A 363 6.67 -13.79 3.38
N GLN A 364 5.57 -13.44 2.74
CA GLN A 364 4.43 -12.80 3.40
C GLN A 364 3.81 -13.70 4.47
N GLU A 365 3.68 -14.99 4.20
CA GLU A 365 3.04 -15.97 5.10
C GLU A 365 3.87 -16.27 6.35
N SER A 366 5.17 -16.48 6.21
CA SER A 366 6.00 -17.03 7.30
C SER A 366 7.41 -16.46 7.38
N ARG A 367 7.79 -15.50 6.56
CA ARG A 367 9.19 -15.11 6.33
C ARG A 367 10.05 -16.28 5.82
N LEU A 368 9.46 -17.15 5.01
CA LEU A 368 10.06 -18.38 4.50
C LEU A 368 10.50 -19.36 5.62
N ASN A 369 9.81 -19.36 6.75
CA ASN A 369 10.14 -20.20 7.89
C ASN A 369 9.25 -21.44 7.93
N GLN A 370 9.83 -22.64 7.77
CA GLN A 370 9.10 -23.90 7.84
C GLN A 370 8.57 -24.23 9.24
N GLU A 371 9.23 -23.71 10.26
CA GLU A 371 8.79 -23.93 11.66
C GLU A 371 7.64 -23.02 12.10
N ALA A 372 7.24 -22.06 11.24
CA ALA A 372 6.15 -21.15 11.56
C ALA A 372 4.83 -21.90 11.74
N ARG A 373 4.10 -21.50 12.77
CA ARG A 373 2.74 -22.02 13.08
C ARG A 373 1.85 -20.83 13.42
N SER A 374 0.67 -20.78 12.80
CA SER A 374 -0.32 -19.78 13.15
C SER A 374 -1.18 -20.24 14.34
N HIS A 375 -1.85 -19.30 14.98
CA HIS A 375 -2.78 -19.58 16.08
C HIS A 375 -4.00 -20.42 15.65
N VAL A 376 -4.32 -20.44 14.35
CA VAL A 376 -5.39 -21.26 13.76
C VAL A 376 -4.89 -22.60 13.22
N GLY A 377 -3.60 -22.94 13.39
CA GLY A 377 -3.01 -24.21 13.02
C GLY A 377 -2.44 -24.32 11.60
N ALA A 378 -2.27 -23.21 10.87
CA ALA A 378 -1.57 -23.21 9.60
C ALA A 378 -0.07 -23.46 9.81
N ILE A 379 0.59 -24.12 8.86
CA ILE A 379 1.92 -24.71 8.99
C ILE A 379 2.85 -24.23 7.88
N GLY A 380 4.08 -23.88 8.26
CA GLY A 380 5.24 -23.82 7.39
C GLY A 380 5.33 -22.60 6.48
N VAL A 381 6.19 -22.72 5.47
CA VAL A 381 6.55 -21.64 4.54
C VAL A 381 5.30 -20.97 3.94
N MET A 382 4.34 -21.78 3.48
CA MET A 382 3.13 -21.30 2.79
C MET A 382 1.89 -21.23 3.70
N GLN A 383 2.03 -21.44 5.01
CA GLN A 383 0.95 -21.43 6.00
C GLN A 383 -0.28 -22.25 5.56
N VAL A 384 -0.04 -23.52 5.25
CA VAL A 384 -1.07 -24.45 4.78
C VAL A 384 -1.75 -25.13 5.96
N MET A 385 -3.08 -25.20 5.94
CA MET A 385 -3.85 -25.98 6.92
C MET A 385 -3.65 -27.48 6.70
N ARG A 386 -3.59 -28.28 7.79
CA ARG A 386 -3.40 -29.73 7.70
C ARG A 386 -4.45 -30.39 6.79
N ALA A 387 -5.72 -30.09 6.97
CA ALA A 387 -6.80 -30.62 6.15
C ALA A 387 -6.61 -30.31 4.66
N THR A 388 -6.14 -29.10 4.32
CA THR A 388 -5.82 -28.71 2.95
C THR A 388 -4.66 -29.54 2.38
N GLY A 389 -3.60 -29.75 3.16
CA GLY A 389 -2.46 -30.59 2.76
C GLY A 389 -2.85 -32.02 2.47
N GLU A 390 -3.68 -32.63 3.34
CA GLU A 390 -4.22 -33.99 3.21
C GLU A 390 -5.11 -34.10 1.95
N GLU A 391 -6.03 -33.16 1.75
CA GLU A 391 -6.90 -33.10 0.58
C GLU A 391 -6.10 -32.98 -0.74
N LEU A 392 -5.04 -32.19 -0.73
CA LEU A 392 -4.18 -31.99 -1.90
C LEU A 392 -3.26 -33.19 -2.20
N ARG A 393 -3.09 -34.13 -1.27
CA ARG A 393 -2.24 -35.34 -1.42
C ARG A 393 -0.82 -35.01 -1.86
N VAL A 394 -0.17 -34.08 -1.16
CA VAL A 394 1.19 -33.61 -1.48
C VAL A 394 2.27 -34.20 -0.56
N GLY A 395 1.90 -35.03 0.40
CA GLY A 395 2.77 -35.56 1.44
C GLY A 395 2.68 -34.76 2.76
N ASP A 396 3.65 -34.92 3.62
CA ASP A 396 3.67 -34.28 4.94
C ASP A 396 4.06 -32.80 4.84
N ILE A 397 3.08 -31.92 5.02
CA ILE A 397 3.29 -30.46 4.95
C ILE A 397 4.15 -29.89 6.09
N ARG A 398 4.57 -30.69 7.07
CA ARG A 398 5.59 -30.31 8.06
C ARG A 398 6.99 -30.27 7.44
N LEU A 399 7.18 -30.90 6.29
CA LEU A 399 8.40 -30.83 5.48
C LEU A 399 8.28 -29.66 4.48
N VAL A 400 9.41 -29.02 4.19
CA VAL A 400 9.46 -27.78 3.41
C VAL A 400 8.96 -27.97 1.97
N GLU A 401 9.40 -29.02 1.29
CA GLU A 401 9.02 -29.26 -0.11
C GLU A 401 7.53 -29.59 -0.27
N PRO A 402 6.92 -30.54 0.49
CA PRO A 402 5.48 -30.75 0.47
C PRO A 402 4.67 -29.49 0.84
N ASN A 403 5.20 -28.65 1.71
CA ASN A 403 4.54 -27.41 2.11
C ASN A 403 4.47 -26.39 0.96
N ILE A 404 5.60 -26.15 0.27
CA ILE A 404 5.65 -25.28 -0.92
C ILE A 404 4.78 -25.86 -2.04
N HIS A 405 4.85 -27.18 -2.27
CA HIS A 405 4.00 -27.88 -3.22
C HIS A 405 2.51 -27.67 -2.92
N ALA A 406 2.11 -27.83 -1.65
CA ALA A 406 0.73 -27.61 -1.21
C ALA A 406 0.25 -26.21 -1.52
N GLY A 407 1.05 -25.19 -1.18
CA GLY A 407 0.72 -23.78 -1.44
C GLY A 407 0.49 -23.51 -2.94
N ALA A 408 1.43 -23.90 -3.79
CA ALA A 408 1.34 -23.71 -5.23
C ALA A 408 0.15 -24.48 -5.85
N LYS A 409 -0.05 -25.74 -5.46
CA LYS A 409 -1.18 -26.58 -5.92
C LYS A 409 -2.53 -26.02 -5.47
N TYR A 410 -2.59 -25.49 -4.25
CA TYR A 410 -3.81 -24.86 -3.74
C TYR A 410 -4.17 -23.61 -4.55
N MET A 411 -3.21 -22.74 -4.82
CA MET A 411 -3.43 -21.56 -5.68
C MET A 411 -3.92 -21.94 -7.07
N ASP A 412 -3.32 -22.93 -7.72
CA ASP A 412 -3.75 -23.41 -9.03
C ASP A 412 -5.19 -23.96 -8.99
N ARG A 413 -5.55 -24.70 -7.94
CA ARG A 413 -6.90 -25.18 -7.71
C ARG A 413 -7.91 -24.04 -7.52
N LEU A 414 -7.54 -22.97 -6.79
CA LEU A 414 -8.39 -21.79 -6.64
C LEU A 414 -8.66 -21.15 -8.01
N MET A 415 -7.62 -20.98 -8.82
CA MET A 415 -7.76 -20.34 -10.13
C MET A 415 -8.55 -21.20 -11.11
N SER A 416 -8.24 -22.48 -11.22
CA SER A 416 -8.93 -23.38 -12.17
C SER A 416 -10.39 -23.63 -11.82
N ARG A 417 -10.73 -23.67 -10.52
CA ARG A 417 -12.12 -23.95 -10.08
C ARG A 417 -13.04 -22.73 -10.11
N TYR A 418 -12.50 -21.52 -9.80
CA TYR A 418 -13.33 -20.33 -9.59
C TYR A 418 -13.17 -19.26 -10.66
N PHE A 419 -12.14 -19.34 -11.49
CA PHE A 419 -11.79 -18.31 -12.47
C PHE A 419 -11.42 -18.90 -13.84
N GLY A 420 -11.96 -20.09 -14.17
CA GLY A 420 -11.66 -20.76 -15.44
C GLY A 420 -12.13 -20.00 -16.68
N ASP A 421 -13.09 -19.08 -16.51
CA ASP A 421 -13.64 -18.22 -17.55
C ASP A 421 -12.95 -16.84 -17.66
N ALA A 422 -12.00 -16.56 -16.78
CA ALA A 422 -11.35 -15.26 -16.71
C ALA A 422 -10.19 -15.13 -17.70
N SER A 423 -10.13 -14.01 -18.40
CA SER A 423 -9.01 -13.65 -19.30
C SER A 423 -7.92 -12.89 -18.53
N PHE A 424 -7.23 -13.60 -17.64
CA PHE A 424 -6.08 -13.03 -16.93
C PHE A 424 -4.80 -13.11 -17.74
N ASP A 425 -3.98 -12.07 -17.68
CA ASP A 425 -2.56 -12.23 -17.94
C ASP A 425 -1.89 -12.99 -16.77
N GLU A 426 -0.63 -13.38 -16.93
CA GLU A 426 0.10 -14.17 -15.94
C GLU A 426 0.22 -13.46 -14.58
N ALA A 427 0.51 -12.17 -14.60
CA ALA A 427 0.64 -11.36 -13.39
C ALA A 427 -0.68 -11.26 -12.64
N ASN A 428 -1.76 -10.89 -13.33
CA ASN A 428 -3.09 -10.77 -12.74
C ASN A 428 -3.60 -12.14 -12.25
N ARG A 429 -3.39 -13.22 -13.01
CA ARG A 429 -3.73 -14.57 -12.53
C ARG A 429 -3.13 -14.84 -11.15
N THR A 430 -1.88 -14.47 -10.96
CA THR A 430 -1.18 -14.66 -9.68
C THR A 430 -1.72 -13.73 -8.59
N LEU A 431 -1.97 -12.46 -8.90
CA LEU A 431 -2.53 -11.49 -7.93
C LEU A 431 -3.92 -11.90 -7.44
N PHE A 432 -4.77 -12.40 -8.34
CA PHE A 432 -6.09 -12.96 -7.99
C PHE A 432 -5.98 -14.24 -7.17
N ALA A 433 -4.97 -15.08 -7.41
CA ALA A 433 -4.71 -16.24 -6.59
C ALA A 433 -4.33 -15.84 -5.16
N PHE A 434 -3.48 -14.83 -4.97
CA PHE A 434 -3.14 -14.29 -3.65
C PHE A 434 -4.37 -13.74 -2.92
N ALA A 435 -5.17 -12.92 -3.59
CA ALA A 435 -6.39 -12.38 -3.00
C ALA A 435 -7.35 -13.50 -2.57
N SER A 436 -7.49 -14.53 -3.40
CA SER A 436 -8.34 -15.69 -3.13
C SER A 436 -7.80 -16.58 -2.01
N TYR A 437 -6.48 -16.68 -1.88
CA TYR A 437 -5.82 -17.40 -0.79
C TYR A 437 -6.14 -16.76 0.57
N ASN A 438 -6.11 -15.43 0.63
CA ASN A 438 -6.38 -14.66 1.85
C ASN A 438 -7.88 -14.53 2.16
N ALA A 439 -8.69 -14.05 1.20
CA ALA A 439 -10.10 -13.69 1.42
C ALA A 439 -11.10 -14.78 1.01
N GLY A 440 -10.63 -15.86 0.42
CA GLY A 440 -11.47 -16.91 -0.17
C GLY A 440 -11.93 -16.59 -1.60
N PRO A 441 -11.96 -17.62 -2.49
CA PRO A 441 -12.20 -17.42 -3.92
C PRO A 441 -13.62 -16.94 -4.24
N GLY A 442 -14.63 -17.36 -3.47
CA GLY A 442 -16.01 -16.90 -3.64
C GLY A 442 -16.20 -15.41 -3.35
N ASN A 443 -15.46 -14.87 -2.37
CA ASN A 443 -15.44 -13.43 -2.10
C ASN A 443 -14.83 -12.67 -3.28
N ILE A 444 -13.68 -13.11 -3.77
CA ILE A 444 -12.98 -12.44 -4.87
C ILE A 444 -13.77 -12.54 -6.18
N ALA A 445 -14.42 -13.65 -6.48
CA ALA A 445 -15.32 -13.76 -7.63
C ALA A 445 -16.45 -12.71 -7.56
N ARG A 446 -17.06 -12.52 -6.37
CA ARG A 446 -18.07 -11.44 -6.18
C ARG A 446 -17.48 -10.05 -6.36
N MET A 447 -16.23 -9.82 -5.94
CA MET A 447 -15.56 -8.51 -6.12
C MET A 447 -15.25 -8.24 -7.59
N ARG A 448 -14.86 -9.26 -8.38
CA ARG A 448 -14.71 -9.15 -9.84
C ARG A 448 -16.03 -8.73 -10.51
N GLU A 449 -17.12 -9.41 -10.17
CA GLU A 449 -18.44 -9.06 -10.73
C GLU A 449 -18.89 -7.64 -10.31
N ALA A 450 -18.62 -7.25 -9.08
CA ALA A 450 -18.91 -5.89 -8.61
C ALA A 450 -18.04 -4.85 -9.33
N ALA A 451 -16.76 -5.14 -9.60
CA ALA A 451 -15.88 -4.27 -10.39
C ALA A 451 -16.43 -4.09 -11.82
N ARG A 452 -16.82 -5.17 -12.48
CA ARG A 452 -17.44 -5.12 -13.80
C ARG A 452 -18.70 -4.24 -13.83
N LYS A 453 -19.59 -4.38 -12.84
CA LYS A 453 -20.80 -3.55 -12.70
C LYS A 453 -20.48 -2.07 -12.46
N SER A 454 -19.31 -1.77 -11.92
CA SER A 454 -18.84 -0.41 -11.65
C SER A 454 -18.01 0.17 -12.81
N GLY A 455 -17.90 -0.51 -13.95
CA GLY A 455 -17.12 -0.06 -15.11
C GLY A 455 -15.60 -0.22 -14.94
N LEU A 456 -15.16 -1.03 -13.96
CA LEU A 456 -13.76 -1.42 -13.76
C LEU A 456 -13.47 -2.72 -14.51
N ASP A 457 -12.21 -2.92 -14.89
CA ASP A 457 -11.78 -4.17 -15.51
C ASP A 457 -11.77 -5.30 -14.47
N PRO A 458 -12.62 -6.35 -14.62
CA PRO A 458 -12.68 -7.46 -13.67
C PRO A 458 -11.45 -8.39 -13.74
N ASN A 459 -10.60 -8.24 -14.75
CA ASN A 459 -9.39 -9.04 -14.93
C ASN A 459 -8.10 -8.33 -14.50
N GLN A 460 -8.20 -7.08 -14.04
CA GLN A 460 -7.11 -6.30 -13.48
C GLN A 460 -7.25 -6.16 -11.97
N TRP A 461 -6.18 -6.51 -11.23
CA TRP A 461 -6.19 -6.36 -9.77
C TRP A 461 -5.96 -4.92 -9.34
N PHE A 462 -4.76 -4.37 -9.60
CA PHE A 462 -4.39 -3.04 -9.14
C PHE A 462 -5.25 -1.95 -9.78
N ASN A 463 -5.74 -1.05 -8.93
CA ASN A 463 -6.61 0.07 -9.29
C ASN A 463 -7.97 -0.32 -9.91
N HIS A 464 -8.32 -1.61 -9.93
CA HIS A 464 -9.59 -2.12 -10.43
C HIS A 464 -10.29 -2.98 -9.36
N VAL A 465 -10.13 -4.30 -9.35
CA VAL A 465 -10.79 -5.18 -8.38
C VAL A 465 -10.30 -4.93 -6.95
N GLU A 466 -9.07 -4.51 -6.79
CA GLU A 466 -8.50 -4.05 -5.52
C GLU A 466 -9.38 -2.98 -4.84
N LEU A 467 -9.84 -1.97 -5.60
CA LEU A 467 -10.65 -0.88 -5.05
C LEU A 467 -11.99 -1.38 -4.48
N VAL A 468 -12.64 -2.26 -5.22
CA VAL A 468 -13.90 -2.88 -4.79
C VAL A 468 -13.68 -3.80 -3.59
N THR A 469 -12.55 -4.53 -3.58
CA THR A 469 -12.17 -5.39 -2.47
C THR A 469 -11.93 -4.58 -1.20
N ALA A 470 -11.16 -3.50 -1.28
CA ALA A 470 -10.94 -2.59 -0.16
C ALA A 470 -12.26 -2.01 0.38
N GLN A 471 -13.16 -1.60 -0.51
CA GLN A 471 -14.44 -1.01 -0.15
C GLN A 471 -15.37 -2.00 0.56
N ARG A 472 -15.45 -3.26 0.12
CA ARG A 472 -16.47 -4.22 0.53
C ARG A 472 -15.98 -5.27 1.53
N ILE A 473 -14.72 -5.66 1.44
CA ILE A 473 -14.10 -6.67 2.30
C ILE A 473 -13.21 -6.01 3.35
N GLY A 474 -12.47 -4.96 2.95
CA GLY A 474 -11.58 -4.21 3.81
C GLY A 474 -10.13 -4.20 3.34
N LEU A 475 -9.30 -3.49 4.12
CA LEU A 475 -7.91 -3.21 3.78
C LEU A 475 -6.99 -4.44 3.89
N GLU A 476 -7.35 -5.45 4.67
CA GLU A 476 -6.49 -6.60 4.97
C GLU A 476 -6.04 -7.31 3.70
N THR A 477 -7.00 -7.73 2.87
CA THR A 477 -6.73 -8.47 1.62
C THR A 477 -5.92 -7.64 0.62
N THR A 478 -6.26 -6.37 0.45
CA THR A 478 -5.52 -5.49 -0.49
C THR A 478 -4.09 -5.24 -0.01
N THR A 479 -3.90 -5.05 1.29
CA THR A 479 -2.56 -4.92 1.91
C THR A 479 -1.76 -6.21 1.77
N TYR A 480 -2.38 -7.37 1.96
CA TYR A 480 -1.76 -8.68 1.76
C TYR A 480 -1.21 -8.81 0.33
N VAL A 481 -2.03 -8.55 -0.69
CA VAL A 481 -1.59 -8.64 -2.09
C VAL A 481 -0.50 -7.62 -2.42
N ARG A 482 -0.63 -6.37 -1.95
CA ARG A 482 0.39 -5.33 -2.15
C ARG A 482 1.72 -5.68 -1.48
N ASN A 483 1.70 -6.26 -0.29
CA ASN A 483 2.93 -6.70 0.38
C ASN A 483 3.64 -7.81 -0.40
N ILE A 484 2.90 -8.81 -0.90
CA ILE A 484 3.49 -9.87 -1.73
C ILE A 484 4.11 -9.26 -2.99
N TYR A 485 3.38 -8.37 -3.68
CA TYR A 485 3.88 -7.73 -4.88
C TYR A 485 5.15 -6.91 -4.63
N LYS A 486 5.23 -6.20 -3.52
CA LYS A 486 6.43 -5.48 -3.07
C LYS A 486 7.63 -6.44 -2.90
N TYR A 487 7.44 -7.57 -2.23
CA TYR A 487 8.50 -8.57 -2.06
C TYR A 487 8.92 -9.19 -3.40
N TYR A 488 7.96 -9.46 -4.28
CA TYR A 488 8.23 -9.92 -5.64
C TYR A 488 9.14 -8.95 -6.40
N VAL A 489 8.81 -7.66 -6.43
CA VAL A 489 9.62 -6.64 -7.09
C VAL A 489 11.04 -6.59 -6.49
N GLY A 490 11.15 -6.68 -5.16
CA GLY A 490 12.44 -6.73 -4.48
C GLY A 490 13.29 -7.94 -4.89
N TYR A 491 12.69 -9.12 -4.95
CA TYR A 491 13.38 -10.35 -5.41
C TYR A 491 13.78 -10.25 -6.87
N LYS A 492 12.89 -9.75 -7.74
CA LYS A 492 13.18 -9.58 -9.16
C LYS A 492 14.35 -8.62 -9.39
N LEU A 493 14.34 -7.45 -8.78
CA LEU A 493 15.44 -6.48 -8.89
C LEU A 493 16.77 -7.05 -8.38
N MET A 494 16.75 -7.82 -7.29
CA MET A 494 17.95 -8.49 -6.76
C MET A 494 18.47 -9.55 -7.73
N THR A 495 17.59 -10.30 -8.36
CA THR A 495 17.96 -11.35 -9.33
C THR A 495 18.52 -10.73 -10.61
N ASP A 496 17.89 -9.68 -11.13
CA ASP A 496 18.32 -8.96 -12.33
C ASP A 496 19.72 -8.32 -12.12
N LEU A 497 19.96 -7.69 -10.97
CA LEU A 497 21.28 -7.13 -10.63
C LEU A 497 22.38 -8.20 -10.55
N ARG A 498 22.09 -9.40 -10.02
CA ARG A 498 23.04 -10.50 -9.97
C ARG A 498 23.35 -11.06 -11.36
N ALA A 499 22.34 -11.20 -12.21
CA ALA A 499 22.51 -11.62 -13.58
C ALA A 499 23.39 -10.63 -14.35
N ALA A 500 23.13 -9.34 -14.25
CA ALA A 500 23.95 -8.29 -14.86
C ALA A 500 25.39 -8.29 -14.35
N ALA A 501 25.61 -8.44 -13.02
CA ALA A 501 26.95 -8.52 -12.45
C ALA A 501 27.70 -9.78 -12.88
N LYS A 502 27.02 -10.90 -13.06
CA LYS A 502 27.59 -12.14 -13.59
C LYS A 502 28.02 -11.96 -15.05
N SER A 503 27.14 -11.45 -15.90
CA SER A 503 27.45 -11.19 -17.32
C SER A 503 28.62 -10.24 -17.49
N ALA A 504 28.69 -9.15 -16.73
CA ALA A 504 29.82 -8.22 -16.75
C ALA A 504 31.16 -8.89 -16.32
N ARG A 505 31.13 -9.83 -15.36
CA ARG A 505 32.34 -10.60 -14.99
C ARG A 505 32.76 -11.58 -16.08
N GLU A 506 31.82 -12.25 -16.71
CA GLU A 506 32.07 -13.17 -17.82
C GLU A 506 32.67 -12.45 -19.04
N GLU A 507 32.17 -11.25 -19.36
CA GLU A 507 32.73 -10.39 -20.42
C GLU A 507 34.19 -9.98 -20.13
N LEU A 508 34.51 -9.65 -18.88
CA LEU A 508 35.88 -9.28 -18.46
C LEU A 508 36.85 -10.45 -18.41
N THR A 509 36.32 -11.67 -18.23
CA THR A 509 37.13 -12.89 -18.12
C THR A 509 37.24 -13.67 -19.44
N SER A 510 36.45 -13.34 -20.46
CA SER A 510 36.54 -13.92 -21.78
C SER A 510 37.83 -13.44 -22.47
N PRO A 511 38.71 -14.31 -22.93
CA PRO A 511 39.91 -13.89 -23.64
C PRO A 511 39.53 -13.17 -24.93
N SER A 512 40.00 -11.91 -25.10
CA SER A 512 39.89 -11.17 -26.36
C SER A 512 40.43 -12.03 -27.50
N THR A 513 39.56 -12.64 -28.27
CA THR A 513 39.90 -13.17 -29.57
C THR A 513 40.27 -12.00 -30.47
N LYS A 514 41.55 -11.70 -30.54
CA LYS A 514 42.13 -10.86 -31.59
C LYS A 514 42.33 -11.66 -32.86
#